data_965f13f1c4e1c4023bfb3108a2d498a2
#
_entry.id   965f13f1c4e1c4023bfb3108a2d498a2
#
_cell.length_a   1.000
_cell.length_b   1.000
_cell.length_c   1.000
_cell.angle_alpha   90.00
_cell.angle_beta   90.00
_cell.angle_gamma   90.00
#
_symmetry.space_group_name_H-M   'P 1'
#
loop_
_entity.id
_entity.type
_entity.pdbx_description
1 polymer ?
#
loop_
_entity_poly.entity_id
_entity_poly.type
_entity_poly.pdbx_seq_one_letter_code
_entity_poly.pdbx_strand_id
1 'polypeptide(L)'
;MREINVQQIIDTVEKLCIDANTHLPSDVKCAIKNCRACEDGKIAQGVLDNIIENFEIADNENVPICQDTGMACVFLEIGQDLHIVGGDLTEAINEGVRRGYTNGYLRKSVVGDPVRRGNTGDNTPAMIYTEIVPGENLKITVGPKGFGSENMSAIRMFKPSAGLQGIKDFIIETVEAAGPNPCPPIVVGVGIGGTFDKAALLAKKAIMRPTDSCHPDPYYADLEKEMLEKINALGIGPQGFGGKTTAIGLNIETLPTHIAGMPCAININCHVTRHKSEVL
;
A
#
# COMPACT_ATOMS: atom_id res chain seq x y z
N MET A 1 -2.55 7.41 -32.82
CA MET A 1 -3.02 6.83 -31.56
C MET A 1 -2.14 5.60 -31.32
N ARG A 2 -1.45 5.56 -30.19
CA ARG A 2 -0.58 4.43 -29.84
C ARG A 2 -1.45 3.22 -29.47
N GLU A 3 -1.03 2.04 -29.88
CA GLU A 3 -1.74 0.80 -29.53
C GLU A 3 -0.90 -0.04 -28.56
N ILE A 4 -1.56 -0.58 -27.54
CA ILE A 4 -0.98 -1.58 -26.64
C ILE A 4 -1.88 -2.83 -26.68
N ASN A 5 -1.24 -3.98 -26.98
CA ASN A 5 -1.95 -5.25 -27.00
C ASN A 5 -2.13 -5.78 -25.56
N VAL A 6 -3.29 -6.34 -25.25
CA VAL A 6 -3.58 -6.91 -23.93
C VAL A 6 -2.57 -7.98 -23.50
N GLN A 7 -1.90 -8.66 -24.43
CA GLN A 7 -0.86 -9.63 -24.08
C GLN A 7 0.32 -8.96 -23.36
N GLN A 8 0.72 -7.74 -23.76
CA GLN A 8 1.77 -6.99 -23.07
C GLN A 8 1.33 -6.63 -21.64
N ILE A 9 0.04 -6.31 -21.45
CA ILE A 9 -0.54 -6.02 -20.13
C ILE A 9 -0.52 -7.27 -19.25
N ILE A 10 -0.93 -8.42 -19.78
CA ILE A 10 -0.89 -9.72 -19.08
C ILE A 10 0.51 -10.01 -18.57
N ASP A 11 1.50 -9.97 -19.47
CA ASP A 11 2.90 -10.31 -19.16
C ASP A 11 3.49 -9.33 -18.14
N THR A 12 3.15 -8.03 -18.26
CA THR A 12 3.58 -7.00 -17.31
C THR A 12 2.96 -7.22 -15.92
N VAL A 13 1.65 -7.46 -15.84
CA VAL A 13 0.98 -7.68 -14.55
C VAL A 13 1.48 -8.96 -13.88
N GLU A 14 1.69 -10.05 -14.64
CA GLU A 14 2.29 -11.28 -14.14
C GLU A 14 3.65 -11.01 -13.47
N LYS A 15 4.56 -10.35 -14.20
CA LYS A 15 5.89 -9.98 -13.71
C LYS A 15 5.80 -9.11 -12.46
N LEU A 16 4.97 -8.04 -12.48
CA LEU A 16 4.84 -7.12 -11.36
C LEU A 16 4.27 -7.79 -10.10
N CYS A 17 3.37 -8.77 -10.23
CA CYS A 17 2.88 -9.57 -9.10
C CYS A 17 4.00 -10.35 -8.42
N ILE A 18 4.87 -10.98 -9.20
CA ILE A 18 6.00 -11.76 -8.68
C ILE A 18 7.03 -10.82 -8.07
N ASP A 19 7.50 -9.83 -8.82
CA ASP A 19 8.55 -8.90 -8.39
C ASP A 19 8.15 -8.12 -7.11
N ALA A 20 6.89 -7.69 -6.99
CA ALA A 20 6.42 -7.01 -5.81
C ALA A 20 6.39 -7.90 -4.57
N ASN A 21 6.16 -9.21 -4.73
CA ASN A 21 6.12 -10.15 -3.60
C ASN A 21 7.49 -10.68 -3.18
N THR A 22 8.50 -10.60 -4.06
CA THR A 22 9.86 -11.12 -3.81
C THR A 22 10.87 -10.02 -3.48
N HIS A 23 10.68 -8.81 -3.97
CA HIS A 23 11.63 -7.71 -3.82
C HIS A 23 11.00 -6.47 -3.21
N LEU A 24 11.33 -6.18 -1.94
CA LEU A 24 10.94 -4.93 -1.31
C LEU A 24 11.52 -3.71 -2.05
N PRO A 25 10.78 -2.58 -2.15
CA PRO A 25 11.32 -1.33 -2.64
C PRO A 25 12.54 -0.86 -1.85
N SER A 26 13.48 -0.20 -2.52
CA SER A 26 14.75 0.23 -1.91
C SER A 26 14.58 1.26 -0.79
N ASP A 27 13.61 2.16 -0.92
CA ASP A 27 13.24 3.15 0.08
C ASP A 27 12.77 2.49 1.40
N VAL A 28 11.93 1.45 1.30
CA VAL A 28 11.44 0.67 2.44
C VAL A 28 12.59 -0.06 3.13
N LYS A 29 13.48 -0.73 2.36
CA LYS A 29 14.68 -1.38 2.90
C LYS A 29 15.59 -0.39 3.63
N CYS A 30 15.80 0.79 3.03
CA CYS A 30 16.59 1.86 3.62
C CYS A 30 15.95 2.38 4.91
N ALA A 31 14.64 2.63 4.91
CA ALA A 31 13.91 3.09 6.08
C ALA A 31 14.02 2.09 7.25
N ILE A 32 13.85 0.79 7.01
CA ILE A 32 13.97 -0.25 8.03
C ILE A 32 15.41 -0.31 8.59
N LYS A 33 16.43 -0.27 7.72
CA LYS A 33 17.85 -0.26 8.15
C LYS A 33 18.20 0.98 8.98
N ASN A 34 17.68 2.15 8.60
CA ASN A 34 17.85 3.40 9.35
C ASN A 34 17.17 3.31 10.74
N CYS A 35 15.96 2.78 10.80
CA CYS A 35 15.26 2.56 12.07
C CYS A 35 16.03 1.61 12.97
N ARG A 36 16.60 0.52 12.41
CA ARG A 36 17.47 -0.40 13.16
C ARG A 36 18.69 0.31 13.78
N ALA A 37 19.30 1.22 13.03
CA ALA A 37 20.46 1.98 13.52
C ALA A 37 20.11 2.96 14.65
N CYS A 38 18.88 3.47 14.70
CA CYS A 38 18.40 4.43 15.69
C CYS A 38 17.69 3.77 16.89
N GLU A 39 17.46 2.46 16.87
CA GLU A 39 16.77 1.74 17.93
C GLU A 39 17.70 1.41 19.10
N ASP A 40 17.27 1.66 20.33
CA ASP A 40 18.07 1.42 21.55
C ASP A 40 17.70 0.10 22.25
N GLY A 41 16.47 -0.35 22.10
CA GLY A 41 15.94 -1.54 22.76
C GLY A 41 16.49 -2.83 22.15
N LYS A 42 17.15 -3.69 22.91
CA LYS A 42 17.73 -4.96 22.41
C LYS A 42 16.70 -5.88 21.75
N ILE A 43 15.47 -5.93 22.27
CA ILE A 43 14.39 -6.75 21.69
C ILE A 43 13.97 -6.15 20.35
N ALA A 44 13.69 -4.86 20.30
CA ALA A 44 13.31 -4.15 19.09
C ALA A 44 14.42 -4.22 18.02
N GLN A 45 15.68 -4.10 18.42
CA GLN A 45 16.83 -4.31 17.53
C GLN A 45 16.83 -5.71 16.92
N GLY A 46 16.67 -6.76 17.73
CA GLY A 46 16.64 -8.15 17.26
C GLY A 46 15.46 -8.42 16.31
N VAL A 47 14.29 -7.80 16.57
CA VAL A 47 13.14 -7.90 15.66
C VAL A 47 13.43 -7.24 14.31
N LEU A 48 14.05 -6.04 14.32
CA LEU A 48 14.43 -5.36 13.08
C LEU A 48 15.52 -6.12 12.31
N ASP A 49 16.50 -6.73 13.03
CA ASP A 49 17.50 -7.60 12.42
C ASP A 49 16.86 -8.79 11.68
N ASN A 50 15.88 -9.46 12.30
CA ASN A 50 15.13 -10.55 11.66
C ASN A 50 14.34 -10.08 10.43
N ILE A 51 13.74 -8.88 10.47
CA ILE A 51 13.04 -8.29 9.31
C ILE A 51 14.03 -8.03 8.17
N ILE A 52 15.22 -7.51 8.50
CA ILE A 52 16.28 -7.26 7.49
C ILE A 52 16.75 -8.56 6.88
N GLU A 53 17.09 -9.55 7.69
CA GLU A 53 17.49 -10.88 7.21
C GLU A 53 16.42 -11.51 6.31
N ASN A 54 15.14 -11.41 6.70
CA ASN A 54 14.03 -11.96 5.92
C ASN A 54 13.94 -11.36 4.51
N PHE A 55 14.01 -10.04 4.35
CA PHE A 55 13.95 -9.46 3.01
C PHE A 55 15.24 -9.68 2.20
N GLU A 56 16.40 -9.85 2.85
CA GLU A 56 17.66 -10.21 2.17
C GLU A 56 17.63 -11.65 1.67
N ILE A 57 17.07 -12.59 2.43
CA ILE A 57 16.81 -13.96 1.98
C ILE A 57 15.85 -13.97 0.78
N ALA A 58 14.74 -13.25 0.89
CA ALA A 58 13.74 -13.17 -0.18
C ALA A 58 14.34 -12.65 -1.49
N ASP A 59 15.17 -11.60 -1.42
CA ASP A 59 15.88 -11.05 -2.58
C ASP A 59 16.87 -12.04 -3.21
N ASN A 60 17.65 -12.75 -2.39
CA ASN A 60 18.72 -13.62 -2.85
C ASN A 60 18.18 -14.94 -3.42
N GLU A 61 17.10 -15.45 -2.85
CA GLU A 61 16.52 -16.75 -3.21
C GLU A 61 15.31 -16.62 -4.13
N ASN A 62 14.86 -15.40 -4.46
CA ASN A 62 13.63 -15.12 -5.23
C ASN A 62 12.40 -15.83 -4.67
N VAL A 63 12.24 -15.78 -3.35
CA VAL A 63 11.08 -16.34 -2.66
C VAL A 63 10.19 -15.23 -2.09
N PRO A 64 8.88 -15.50 -1.87
CA PRO A 64 7.98 -14.50 -1.28
C PRO A 64 8.44 -14.05 0.11
N ILE A 65 8.44 -12.72 0.34
CA ILE A 65 8.88 -12.10 1.60
C ILE A 65 7.99 -12.50 2.78
N CYS A 66 6.71 -12.79 2.52
CA CYS A 66 5.71 -13.10 3.54
C CYS A 66 4.74 -14.18 3.04
N GLN A 67 4.19 -14.96 3.96
CA GLN A 67 3.13 -15.93 3.64
C GLN A 67 1.82 -15.27 3.19
N ASP A 68 1.53 -14.02 3.61
CA ASP A 68 0.42 -13.24 3.07
C ASP A 68 0.91 -12.45 1.85
N THR A 69 0.77 -13.05 0.67
CA THR A 69 1.10 -12.41 -0.59
C THR A 69 -0.02 -11.49 -1.10
N GLY A 70 -1.07 -11.33 -0.29
CA GLY A 70 -2.08 -10.31 -0.41
C GLY A 70 -3.07 -10.49 -1.55
N MET A 71 -3.93 -9.49 -1.65
CA MET A 71 -4.84 -9.27 -2.77
C MET A 71 -4.18 -8.29 -3.74
N ALA A 72 -4.20 -8.55 -5.04
CA ALA A 72 -3.59 -7.66 -6.01
C ALA A 72 -4.41 -6.38 -6.15
N CYS A 73 -3.85 -5.24 -5.73
CA CYS A 73 -4.35 -3.91 -6.06
C CYS A 73 -3.58 -3.41 -7.30
N VAL A 74 -4.30 -3.15 -8.39
CA VAL A 74 -3.72 -2.73 -9.66
C VAL A 74 -4.18 -1.31 -9.97
N PHE A 75 -3.24 -0.38 -10.01
CA PHE A 75 -3.49 1.01 -10.36
C PHE A 75 -3.03 1.25 -11.80
N LEU A 76 -3.92 1.81 -12.60
CA LEU A 76 -3.69 2.15 -14.00
C LEU A 76 -3.76 3.65 -14.20
N GLU A 77 -2.69 4.24 -14.73
CA GLU A 77 -2.70 5.57 -15.32
C GLU A 77 -2.76 5.38 -16.85
N ILE A 78 -3.94 5.59 -17.43
CA ILE A 78 -4.21 5.33 -18.85
C ILE A 78 -4.10 6.65 -19.62
N GLY A 79 -3.15 6.73 -20.55
CA GLY A 79 -3.02 7.86 -21.44
C GLY A 79 -4.28 8.05 -22.28
N GLN A 80 -4.80 9.28 -22.33
CA GLN A 80 -6.03 9.64 -23.05
C GLN A 80 -5.96 9.30 -24.56
N ASP A 81 -4.76 9.29 -25.14
CA ASP A 81 -4.53 9.02 -26.56
C ASP A 81 -4.09 7.57 -26.82
N LEU A 82 -4.20 6.69 -25.81
CA LEU A 82 -3.89 5.28 -25.91
C LEU A 82 -5.11 4.48 -26.38
N HIS A 83 -4.86 3.49 -27.26
CA HIS A 83 -5.82 2.47 -27.65
C HIS A 83 -5.36 1.09 -27.18
N ILE A 84 -6.18 0.42 -26.36
CA ILE A 84 -5.93 -0.95 -25.92
C ILE A 84 -6.62 -1.89 -26.89
N VAL A 85 -5.85 -2.85 -27.45
CA VAL A 85 -6.31 -3.77 -28.50
C VAL A 85 -6.08 -5.23 -28.12
N GLY A 86 -6.78 -6.13 -28.79
CA GLY A 86 -6.58 -7.58 -28.69
C GLY A 86 -7.39 -8.28 -27.61
N GLY A 87 -8.22 -7.57 -26.85
CA GLY A 87 -9.09 -8.17 -25.83
C GLY A 87 -9.64 -7.19 -24.81
N ASP A 88 -10.27 -7.72 -23.76
CA ASP A 88 -10.78 -6.95 -22.61
C ASP A 88 -9.66 -6.64 -21.61
N LEU A 89 -9.58 -5.38 -21.19
CA LEU A 89 -8.55 -4.90 -20.26
C LEU A 89 -8.68 -5.54 -18.87
N THR A 90 -9.90 -5.67 -18.37
CA THR A 90 -10.15 -6.23 -17.03
C THR A 90 -9.78 -7.71 -16.98
N GLU A 91 -10.15 -8.45 -18.01
CA GLU A 91 -9.77 -9.86 -18.14
C GLU A 91 -8.26 -10.03 -18.31
N ALA A 92 -7.60 -9.16 -19.06
CA ALA A 92 -6.15 -9.18 -19.23
C ALA A 92 -5.43 -8.98 -17.89
N ILE A 93 -5.87 -8.03 -17.07
CA ILE A 93 -5.29 -7.80 -15.73
C ILE A 93 -5.51 -9.02 -14.84
N ASN A 94 -6.74 -9.58 -14.82
CA ASN A 94 -7.02 -10.78 -14.03
C ASN A 94 -6.21 -11.98 -14.50
N GLU A 95 -6.00 -12.16 -15.81
CA GLU A 95 -5.15 -13.21 -16.35
C GLU A 95 -3.68 -13.02 -15.91
N GLY A 96 -3.15 -11.80 -15.93
CA GLY A 96 -1.82 -11.49 -15.44
C GLY A 96 -1.68 -11.82 -13.94
N VAL A 97 -2.68 -11.47 -13.12
CA VAL A 97 -2.71 -11.83 -11.69
C VAL A 97 -2.76 -13.35 -11.51
N ARG A 98 -3.64 -14.05 -12.23
CA ARG A 98 -3.75 -15.52 -12.18
C ARG A 98 -2.42 -16.19 -12.47
N ARG A 99 -1.73 -15.76 -13.53
CA ARG A 99 -0.40 -16.27 -13.91
C ARG A 99 0.64 -15.92 -12.84
N GLY A 100 0.72 -14.68 -12.41
CA GLY A 100 1.67 -14.21 -11.42
C GLY A 100 1.56 -14.97 -10.09
N TYR A 101 0.34 -15.19 -9.60
CA TYR A 101 0.12 -15.94 -8.36
C TYR A 101 0.34 -17.45 -8.52
N THR A 102 0.21 -17.98 -9.72
CA THR A 102 0.50 -19.40 -10.01
C THR A 102 1.98 -19.64 -10.22
N ASN A 103 2.60 -18.90 -11.12
CA ASN A 103 4.00 -19.09 -11.53
C ASN A 103 4.99 -18.59 -10.46
N GLY A 104 4.59 -17.56 -9.66
CA GLY A 104 5.36 -17.06 -8.52
C GLY A 104 5.15 -17.86 -7.22
N TYR A 105 4.39 -18.96 -7.25
CA TYR A 105 4.08 -19.77 -6.07
C TYR A 105 3.48 -18.94 -4.92
N LEU A 106 2.70 -17.91 -5.27
CA LEU A 106 2.09 -16.99 -4.31
C LEU A 106 0.81 -17.60 -3.72
N ARG A 107 0.50 -17.22 -2.47
CA ARG A 107 -0.70 -17.68 -1.78
C ARG A 107 -1.96 -17.09 -2.41
N LYS A 108 -2.89 -17.95 -2.79
CA LYS A 108 -4.19 -17.59 -3.37
C LYS A 108 -5.19 -17.33 -2.24
N SER A 109 -5.41 -16.06 -1.89
CA SER A 109 -6.15 -15.65 -0.69
C SER A 109 -7.54 -15.08 -0.98
N VAL A 110 -7.91 -14.90 -2.26
CA VAL A 110 -9.19 -14.31 -2.63
C VAL A 110 -10.34 -15.32 -2.47
N VAL A 111 -11.42 -14.86 -1.87
CA VAL A 111 -12.69 -15.60 -1.76
C VAL A 111 -13.74 -14.99 -2.68
N GLY A 112 -14.48 -15.84 -3.39
CA GLY A 112 -15.47 -15.42 -4.38
C GLY A 112 -16.75 -14.81 -3.79
N ASP A 113 -17.00 -15.09 -2.50
CA ASP A 113 -18.12 -14.49 -1.75
C ASP A 113 -17.65 -14.14 -0.35
N PRO A 114 -17.85 -12.89 0.10
CA PRO A 114 -17.31 -12.43 1.39
C PRO A 114 -17.96 -13.09 2.62
N VAL A 115 -19.15 -13.64 2.48
CA VAL A 115 -19.89 -14.30 3.56
C VAL A 115 -19.73 -15.83 3.51
N ARG A 116 -19.92 -16.44 2.33
CA ARG A 116 -19.82 -17.89 2.12
C ARG A 116 -18.40 -18.41 2.04
N ARG A 117 -17.42 -17.52 1.79
CA ARG A 117 -15.97 -17.76 1.93
C ARG A 117 -15.36 -18.83 1.01
N GLY A 118 -15.99 -19.17 -0.12
CA GLY A 118 -15.39 -20.08 -1.13
C GLY A 118 -14.18 -19.44 -1.81
N ASN A 119 -12.99 -20.07 -1.75
CA ASN A 119 -11.79 -19.57 -2.40
C ASN A 119 -11.91 -19.62 -3.94
N THR A 120 -11.41 -18.60 -4.63
CA THR A 120 -11.46 -18.55 -6.11
C THR A 120 -10.45 -19.49 -6.76
N GLY A 121 -9.40 -19.87 -6.06
CA GLY A 121 -8.38 -20.81 -6.53
C GLY A 121 -7.26 -20.18 -7.39
N ASP A 122 -7.39 -18.90 -7.75
CA ASP A 122 -6.47 -18.21 -8.67
C ASP A 122 -6.09 -16.78 -8.23
N ASN A 123 -6.57 -16.33 -7.08
CA ASN A 123 -6.35 -15.00 -6.49
C ASN A 123 -6.98 -13.86 -7.30
N THR A 124 -7.99 -14.14 -8.13
CA THR A 124 -8.78 -13.13 -8.84
C THR A 124 -10.19 -12.98 -8.21
N PRO A 125 -10.90 -11.86 -8.45
CA PRO A 125 -10.48 -10.70 -9.23
C PRO A 125 -9.47 -9.82 -8.50
N ALA A 126 -8.68 -9.08 -9.28
CA ALA A 126 -7.87 -7.98 -8.78
C ALA A 126 -8.74 -6.78 -8.37
N MET A 127 -8.25 -5.96 -7.45
CA MET A 127 -8.83 -4.64 -7.18
C MET A 127 -8.23 -3.62 -8.15
N ILE A 128 -8.96 -3.27 -9.20
CA ILE A 128 -8.49 -2.43 -10.31
C ILE A 128 -8.97 -1.00 -10.09
N TYR A 129 -8.02 -0.06 -10.12
CA TYR A 129 -8.25 1.38 -10.03
C TYR A 129 -7.71 2.06 -11.29
N THR A 130 -8.54 2.83 -11.97
CA THR A 130 -8.17 3.50 -13.23
C THR A 130 -8.21 5.01 -13.10
N GLU A 131 -7.23 5.67 -13.70
CA GLU A 131 -7.17 7.10 -13.87
C GLU A 131 -6.78 7.42 -15.31
N ILE A 132 -7.48 8.39 -15.92
CA ILE A 132 -7.16 8.86 -17.26
C ILE A 132 -6.22 10.05 -17.11
N VAL A 133 -5.06 9.99 -17.78
CA VAL A 133 -4.03 11.03 -17.74
C VAL A 133 -3.71 11.52 -19.15
N PRO A 134 -3.13 12.72 -19.32
CA PRO A 134 -2.66 13.16 -20.62
C PRO A 134 -1.58 12.24 -21.21
N GLY A 135 -1.56 12.10 -22.53
CA GLY A 135 -0.54 11.34 -23.26
C GLY A 135 -1.01 9.97 -23.73
N GLU A 136 -0.04 9.11 -24.09
CA GLU A 136 -0.27 7.84 -24.77
C GLU A 136 0.38 6.63 -24.09
N ASN A 137 0.86 6.80 -22.85
CA ASN A 137 1.46 5.72 -22.08
C ASN A 137 0.42 5.03 -21.18
N LEU A 138 0.70 3.78 -20.83
CA LEU A 138 -0.01 3.05 -19.80
C LEU A 138 0.97 2.76 -18.66
N LYS A 139 0.78 3.39 -17.51
CA LYS A 139 1.52 3.01 -16.30
C LYS A 139 0.68 2.04 -15.49
N ILE A 140 1.28 0.91 -15.16
CA ILE A 140 0.69 -0.14 -14.33
C ILE A 140 1.46 -0.21 -13.02
N THR A 141 0.76 -0.08 -11.90
CA THR A 141 1.34 -0.30 -10.56
C THR A 141 0.61 -1.44 -9.90
N VAL A 142 1.34 -2.47 -9.48
CA VAL A 142 0.79 -3.59 -8.70
C VAL A 142 1.28 -3.47 -7.26
N GLY A 143 0.32 -3.37 -6.33
CA GLY A 143 0.57 -3.38 -4.90
C GLY A 143 -0.17 -4.52 -4.22
N PRO A 144 0.49 -5.65 -3.93
CA PRO A 144 -0.13 -6.74 -3.18
C PRO A 144 -0.46 -6.29 -1.75
N LYS A 145 -1.75 -6.26 -1.41
CA LYS A 145 -2.23 -5.76 -0.12
C LYS A 145 -2.57 -6.90 0.84
N GLY A 146 -1.73 -7.07 1.87
CA GLY A 146 -1.97 -8.03 2.94
C GLY A 146 -3.13 -7.61 3.85
N PHE A 147 -3.93 -8.58 4.29
CA PHE A 147 -5.18 -8.30 5.02
C PHE A 147 -5.00 -8.15 6.53
N GLY A 148 -3.91 -8.61 7.11
CA GLY A 148 -3.60 -8.30 8.52
C GLY A 148 -3.56 -6.79 8.78
N SER A 149 -2.94 -6.03 7.87
CA SER A 149 -2.90 -4.58 7.95
C SER A 149 -4.11 -3.89 7.33
N GLU A 150 -4.72 -4.45 6.27
CA GLU A 150 -5.93 -3.88 5.67
C GLU A 150 -7.09 -3.83 6.67
N ASN A 151 -7.25 -4.86 7.50
CA ASN A 151 -8.28 -4.93 8.54
C ASN A 151 -8.14 -3.86 9.63
N MET A 152 -6.97 -3.25 9.75
CA MET A 152 -6.70 -2.17 10.73
C MET A 152 -6.96 -0.78 10.17
N SER A 153 -7.40 -0.69 8.92
CA SER A 153 -7.71 0.58 8.26
C SER A 153 -9.08 1.12 8.71
N ALA A 154 -9.24 2.44 8.66
CA ALA A 154 -10.46 3.09 9.12
C ALA A 154 -10.86 4.27 8.23
N ILE A 155 -12.14 4.61 8.23
CA ILE A 155 -12.66 5.80 7.55
C ILE A 155 -13.66 6.51 8.46
N ARG A 156 -13.64 7.83 8.45
CA ARG A 156 -14.57 8.67 9.22
C ARG A 156 -15.02 9.89 8.40
N MET A 157 -16.31 10.16 8.44
CA MET A 157 -16.89 11.37 7.86
C MET A 157 -16.94 12.45 8.93
N PHE A 158 -16.01 13.41 8.87
CA PHE A 158 -15.99 14.53 9.78
C PHE A 158 -16.91 15.68 9.32
N LYS A 159 -17.39 16.44 10.28
CA LYS A 159 -17.89 17.80 10.02
C LYS A 159 -16.68 18.76 9.94
N PRO A 160 -16.72 19.81 9.12
CA PRO A 160 -15.62 20.78 9.01
C PRO A 160 -15.20 21.40 10.35
N SER A 161 -16.12 21.47 11.32
CA SER A 161 -15.84 21.98 12.67
C SER A 161 -14.87 21.12 13.49
N ALA A 162 -14.61 19.85 13.10
CA ALA A 162 -13.59 19.03 13.74
C ALA A 162 -12.17 19.55 13.45
N GLY A 163 -12.00 20.27 12.35
CA GLY A 163 -10.74 20.89 11.97
C GLY A 163 -9.58 19.89 11.81
N LEU A 164 -8.38 20.42 11.71
CA LEU A 164 -7.16 19.61 11.60
C LEU A 164 -6.94 18.71 12.82
N GLN A 165 -7.31 19.18 14.01
CA GLN A 165 -7.11 18.41 15.23
C GLN A 165 -7.91 17.10 15.22
N GLY A 166 -9.15 17.10 14.72
CA GLY A 166 -9.94 15.89 14.58
C GLY A 166 -9.30 14.85 13.64
N ILE A 167 -8.63 15.30 12.58
CA ILE A 167 -7.87 14.43 11.69
C ILE A 167 -6.64 13.83 12.41
N LYS A 168 -5.86 14.67 13.11
CA LYS A 168 -4.68 14.24 13.87
C LYS A 168 -5.06 13.19 14.92
N ASP A 169 -6.11 13.45 15.68
CA ASP A 169 -6.60 12.53 16.71
C ASP A 169 -7.04 11.20 16.09
N PHE A 170 -7.74 11.24 14.96
CA PHE A 170 -8.19 10.04 14.26
C PHE A 170 -7.04 9.18 13.73
N ILE A 171 -5.95 9.79 13.26
CA ILE A 171 -4.75 9.07 12.85
C ILE A 171 -4.16 8.31 14.04
N ILE A 172 -3.98 8.99 15.18
CA ILE A 172 -3.42 8.38 16.40
C ILE A 172 -4.34 7.29 16.94
N GLU A 173 -5.65 7.57 17.11
CA GLU A 173 -6.66 6.59 17.54
C GLU A 173 -6.63 5.31 16.69
N THR A 174 -6.52 5.46 15.37
CA THR A 174 -6.50 4.33 14.44
C THR A 174 -5.25 3.48 14.62
N VAL A 175 -4.07 4.09 14.72
CA VAL A 175 -2.81 3.38 14.90
C VAL A 175 -2.73 2.73 16.27
N GLU A 176 -3.16 3.43 17.32
CA GLU A 176 -3.20 2.90 18.69
C GLU A 176 -4.14 1.68 18.80
N ALA A 177 -5.34 1.77 18.21
CA ALA A 177 -6.29 0.66 18.15
C ALA A 177 -5.77 -0.53 17.33
N ALA A 178 -5.00 -0.27 16.28
CA ALA A 178 -4.37 -1.32 15.47
C ALA A 178 -3.29 -2.07 16.27
N GLY A 179 -2.52 -1.37 17.09
CA GLY A 179 -1.47 -1.97 17.93
C GLY A 179 -0.48 -2.84 17.13
N PRO A 180 -0.20 -4.07 17.60
CA PRO A 180 0.72 -4.99 16.93
C PRO A 180 0.12 -5.71 15.69
N ASN A 181 -1.21 -5.68 15.52
CA ASN A 181 -1.92 -6.49 14.52
C ASN A 181 -1.46 -6.25 13.07
N PRO A 182 -1.10 -5.01 12.63
CA PRO A 182 -0.62 -4.76 11.27
C PRO A 182 0.86 -5.12 11.06
N CYS A 183 1.52 -5.78 11.98
CA CYS A 183 2.94 -6.14 11.93
C CYS A 183 3.87 -4.91 11.75
N PRO A 184 3.97 -4.02 12.76
CA PRO A 184 4.89 -2.88 12.69
C PRO A 184 6.36 -3.29 12.46
N PRO A 185 7.19 -2.38 11.89
CA PRO A 185 6.90 -0.99 11.60
C PRO A 185 5.98 -0.80 10.39
N ILE A 186 4.97 0.05 10.54
CA ILE A 186 3.92 0.25 9.54
C ILE A 186 4.23 1.41 8.58
N VAL A 187 3.52 1.43 7.45
CA VAL A 187 3.35 2.62 6.61
C VAL A 187 1.88 3.03 6.66
N VAL A 188 1.64 4.30 6.93
CA VAL A 188 0.30 4.87 7.08
C VAL A 188 -0.02 5.75 5.89
N GLY A 189 -1.08 5.43 5.16
CA GLY A 189 -1.64 6.28 4.13
C GLY A 189 -2.87 7.00 4.64
N VAL A 190 -2.91 8.30 4.47
CA VAL A 190 -4.04 9.15 4.87
C VAL A 190 -4.65 9.79 3.64
N GLY A 191 -5.95 9.62 3.45
CA GLY A 191 -6.71 10.26 2.38
C GLY A 191 -7.68 11.28 2.96
N ILE A 192 -7.57 12.55 2.56
CA ILE A 192 -8.40 13.64 3.08
C ILE A 192 -9.16 14.30 1.94
N GLY A 193 -10.47 14.42 2.09
CA GLY A 193 -11.31 15.11 1.11
C GLY A 193 -11.95 14.18 0.07
N GLY A 194 -12.44 14.75 -1.03
CA GLY A 194 -13.27 14.04 -2.00
C GLY A 194 -14.62 13.63 -1.41
N THR A 195 -15.02 12.40 -1.68
CA THR A 195 -16.20 11.70 -1.17
C THR A 195 -15.78 10.51 -0.31
N PHE A 196 -16.73 9.78 0.27
CA PHE A 196 -16.46 8.60 1.09
C PHE A 196 -15.51 7.59 0.41
N ASP A 197 -15.82 7.21 -0.82
CA ASP A 197 -15.05 6.28 -1.64
C ASP A 197 -13.69 6.87 -2.06
N LYS A 198 -13.66 8.18 -2.41
CA LYS A 198 -12.42 8.85 -2.82
C LYS A 198 -11.44 9.00 -1.67
N ALA A 199 -11.89 9.31 -0.45
CA ALA A 199 -11.00 9.35 0.71
C ALA A 199 -10.32 7.98 0.96
N ALA A 200 -11.07 6.88 0.84
CA ALA A 200 -10.52 5.53 0.96
C ALA A 200 -9.50 5.23 -0.15
N LEU A 201 -9.80 5.62 -1.40
CA LEU A 201 -8.88 5.46 -2.53
C LEU A 201 -7.61 6.30 -2.36
N LEU A 202 -7.72 7.54 -1.89
CA LEU A 202 -6.56 8.40 -1.60
C LEU A 202 -5.66 7.78 -0.55
N ALA A 203 -6.21 7.29 0.55
CA ALA A 203 -5.44 6.59 1.58
C ALA A 203 -4.70 5.35 1.01
N LYS A 204 -5.35 4.61 0.12
CA LYS A 204 -4.75 3.46 -0.55
C LYS A 204 -3.67 3.86 -1.57
N LYS A 205 -3.81 4.99 -2.26
CA LYS A 205 -2.73 5.55 -3.10
C LYS A 205 -1.56 6.03 -2.24
N ALA A 206 -1.83 6.66 -1.10
CA ALA A 206 -0.82 7.19 -0.19
C ALA A 206 0.17 6.11 0.30
N ILE A 207 -0.29 4.88 0.59
CA ILE A 207 0.62 3.78 0.97
C ILE A 207 1.48 3.26 -0.19
N MET A 208 1.22 3.66 -1.43
CA MET A 208 2.04 3.32 -2.60
C MET A 208 3.09 4.38 -2.92
N ARG A 209 3.10 5.51 -2.20
CA ARG A 209 4.17 6.50 -2.32
C ARG A 209 5.44 5.98 -1.65
N PRO A 210 6.64 6.33 -2.18
CA PRO A 210 7.90 6.02 -1.53
C PRO A 210 7.96 6.60 -0.10
N THR A 211 8.55 5.86 0.81
CA THR A 211 8.68 6.25 2.23
C THR A 211 9.64 7.43 2.45
N ASP A 212 10.48 7.73 1.46
CA ASP A 212 11.41 8.86 1.42
C ASP A 212 10.87 10.06 0.62
N SER A 213 9.62 9.99 0.14
CA SER A 213 8.95 11.12 -0.53
C SER A 213 8.24 12.02 0.48
N CYS A 214 8.07 13.30 0.13
CA CYS A 214 7.27 14.26 0.87
C CYS A 214 6.10 14.76 0.03
N HIS A 215 5.04 15.20 0.67
CA HIS A 215 3.94 15.86 -0.03
C HIS A 215 4.41 17.13 -0.73
N PRO A 216 3.96 17.43 -1.98
CA PRO A 216 4.40 18.62 -2.71
C PRO A 216 3.97 19.95 -2.06
N ASP A 217 2.86 19.96 -1.30
CA ASP A 217 2.46 21.10 -0.49
C ASP A 217 3.17 21.04 0.87
N PRO A 218 4.00 22.06 1.22
CA PRO A 218 4.72 22.11 2.50
C PRO A 218 3.84 21.95 3.73
N TYR A 219 2.61 22.45 3.69
CA TYR A 219 1.65 22.31 4.79
C TYR A 219 1.38 20.83 5.14
N TYR A 220 1.17 20.00 4.12
CA TYR A 220 0.95 18.57 4.33
C TYR A 220 2.26 17.82 4.56
N ALA A 221 3.38 18.25 3.99
CA ALA A 221 4.70 17.67 4.26
C ALA A 221 5.08 17.82 5.75
N ASP A 222 4.83 19.00 6.34
CA ASP A 222 5.04 19.22 7.77
C ASP A 222 4.10 18.36 8.62
N LEU A 223 2.85 18.19 8.17
CA LEU A 223 1.88 17.34 8.85
C LEU A 223 2.27 15.84 8.78
N GLU A 224 2.77 15.36 7.62
CA GLU A 224 3.31 14.01 7.47
C GLU A 224 4.41 13.74 8.51
N LYS A 225 5.35 14.65 8.65
CA LYS A 225 6.45 14.56 9.61
C LYS A 225 5.95 14.60 11.05
N GLU A 226 5.11 15.58 11.41
CA GLU A 226 4.54 15.70 12.76
C GLU A 226 3.81 14.42 13.18
N MET A 227 2.99 13.86 12.28
CA MET A 227 2.20 12.68 12.60
C MET A 227 3.04 11.41 12.69
N LEU A 228 4.09 11.28 11.87
CA LEU A 228 5.03 10.17 11.98
C LEU A 228 5.77 10.18 13.33
N GLU A 229 6.21 11.36 13.79
CA GLU A 229 6.83 11.52 15.10
C GLU A 229 5.86 11.13 16.24
N LYS A 230 4.61 11.56 16.17
CA LYS A 230 3.57 11.21 17.17
C LYS A 230 3.24 9.73 17.19
N ILE A 231 3.14 9.08 16.02
CA ILE A 231 2.93 7.63 15.92
C ILE A 231 4.10 6.87 16.56
N ASN A 232 5.32 7.29 16.30
CA ASN A 232 6.49 6.66 16.88
C ASN A 232 6.59 6.87 18.41
N ALA A 233 6.08 8.00 18.90
CA ALA A 233 5.98 8.26 20.35
C ALA A 233 4.97 7.34 21.09
N LEU A 234 4.07 6.64 20.38
CA LEU A 234 3.20 5.62 20.99
C LEU A 234 4.00 4.42 21.56
N GLY A 235 5.21 4.19 21.07
CA GLY A 235 6.09 3.14 21.61
C GLY A 235 5.60 1.71 21.36
N ILE A 236 4.71 1.47 20.38
CA ILE A 236 4.25 0.12 20.01
C ILE A 236 5.44 -0.71 19.55
N GLY A 237 6.34 -0.11 18.75
CA GLY A 237 7.59 -0.70 18.32
C GLY A 237 7.47 -1.83 17.31
N PRO A 238 8.61 -2.36 16.83
CA PRO A 238 8.65 -3.43 15.85
C PRO A 238 7.89 -4.66 16.34
N GLN A 239 6.96 -5.18 15.54
CA GLN A 239 6.07 -6.31 15.83
C GLN A 239 5.29 -6.18 17.16
N GLY A 240 5.18 -4.96 17.72
CA GLY A 240 4.49 -4.72 18.98
C GLY A 240 5.29 -5.05 20.25
N PHE A 241 6.60 -5.24 20.13
CA PHE A 241 7.48 -5.55 21.27
C PHE A 241 8.05 -4.32 21.98
N GLY A 242 7.49 -3.15 21.71
CA GLY A 242 8.02 -1.88 22.21
C GLY A 242 9.22 -1.38 21.41
N GLY A 243 9.59 -0.14 21.62
CA GLY A 243 10.71 0.50 20.93
C GLY A 243 10.31 1.81 20.26
N LYS A 244 11.28 2.43 19.58
CA LYS A 244 11.11 3.75 18.95
C LYS A 244 10.39 3.71 17.60
N THR A 245 10.38 2.55 16.93
CA THR A 245 9.93 2.42 15.56
C THR A 245 8.56 1.73 15.48
N THR A 246 7.48 2.50 15.50
CA THR A 246 6.12 2.01 15.24
C THR A 246 5.79 2.10 13.74
N ALA A 247 6.22 3.19 13.07
CA ALA A 247 6.02 3.43 11.66
C ALA A 247 7.32 3.90 10.99
N ILE A 248 7.48 3.53 9.71
CA ILE A 248 8.60 3.96 8.85
C ILE A 248 8.18 5.03 7.84
N GLY A 249 6.88 5.31 7.71
CA GLY A 249 6.36 6.34 6.82
C GLY A 249 4.91 6.68 7.10
N LEU A 250 4.57 7.93 6.83
CA LEU A 250 3.19 8.42 6.78
C LEU A 250 3.06 9.34 5.58
N ASN A 251 2.15 9.03 4.68
CA ASN A 251 1.88 9.81 3.48
C ASN A 251 0.44 10.30 3.47
N ILE A 252 0.23 11.54 3.05
CA ILE A 252 -1.09 12.18 2.95
C ILE A 252 -1.40 12.45 1.48
N GLU A 253 -2.61 12.08 1.04
CA GLU A 253 -3.16 12.48 -0.25
C GLU A 253 -4.44 13.28 -0.04
N THR A 254 -4.63 14.32 -0.82
CA THR A 254 -5.76 15.24 -0.65
C THR A 254 -6.54 15.46 -1.93
N LEU A 255 -7.83 15.73 -1.77
CA LEU A 255 -8.71 16.13 -2.87
C LEU A 255 -9.70 17.20 -2.37
N PRO A 256 -10.08 18.19 -3.21
CA PRO A 256 -11.16 19.09 -2.88
C PRO A 256 -12.43 18.35 -2.46
N THR A 257 -13.16 18.90 -1.48
CA THR A 257 -14.36 18.26 -0.93
C THR A 257 -15.52 19.25 -0.85
N HIS A 258 -16.72 18.75 -0.54
CA HIS A 258 -17.90 19.58 -0.33
C HIS A 258 -17.78 20.41 0.95
N ILE A 259 -18.26 21.68 0.93
CA ILE A 259 -18.14 22.62 2.04
C ILE A 259 -18.70 22.10 3.39
N ALA A 260 -19.65 21.17 3.35
CA ALA A 260 -20.28 20.58 4.54
C ALA A 260 -19.62 19.28 5.03
N GLY A 261 -18.58 18.80 4.35
CA GLY A 261 -17.93 17.51 4.67
C GLY A 261 -16.43 17.61 4.78
N MET A 262 -15.84 16.68 5.52
CA MET A 262 -14.39 16.49 5.61
C MET A 262 -14.11 14.99 5.82
N PRO A 263 -14.26 14.16 4.77
CA PRO A 263 -13.95 12.73 4.86
C PRO A 263 -12.45 12.53 5.08
N CYS A 264 -12.12 11.59 5.96
CA CYS A 264 -10.75 11.17 6.19
C CYS A 264 -10.70 9.64 6.28
N ALA A 265 -9.79 9.04 5.52
CA ALA A 265 -9.53 7.60 5.56
C ALA A 265 -8.07 7.35 5.92
N ILE A 266 -7.83 6.24 6.63
CA ILE A 266 -6.52 5.78 7.02
C ILE A 266 -6.38 4.35 6.52
N ASN A 267 -5.40 4.09 5.67
CA ASN A 267 -5.05 2.77 5.23
C ASN A 267 -3.68 2.39 5.81
N ILE A 268 -3.61 1.25 6.48
CA ILE A 268 -2.38 0.79 7.13
C ILE A 268 -1.74 -0.31 6.30
N ASN A 269 -0.41 -0.22 6.12
CA ASN A 269 0.40 -1.28 5.54
C ASN A 269 1.44 -1.77 6.55
N CYS A 270 1.80 -3.06 6.49
CA CYS A 270 2.82 -3.65 7.36
C CYS A 270 4.23 -3.27 6.89
N HIS A 271 5.26 -3.76 7.61
CA HIS A 271 6.66 -3.57 7.21
C HIS A 271 7.00 -4.16 5.83
N VAL A 272 6.19 -5.08 5.32
CA VAL A 272 6.28 -5.57 3.94
C VAL A 272 5.42 -4.68 3.03
N THR A 273 5.67 -3.38 3.07
CA THR A 273 5.09 -2.42 2.11
C THR A 273 5.77 -2.61 0.77
N ARG A 274 5.02 -3.10 -0.20
CA ARG A 274 5.54 -3.57 -1.48
C ARG A 274 4.65 -3.13 -2.63
N HIS A 275 5.30 -2.64 -3.66
CA HIS A 275 4.68 -2.35 -4.95
C HIS A 275 5.74 -2.30 -6.05
N LYS A 276 5.32 -2.52 -7.27
CA LYS A 276 6.15 -2.36 -8.46
C LYS A 276 5.36 -1.70 -9.56
N SER A 277 6.03 -0.91 -10.37
CA SER A 277 5.42 -0.18 -11.48
C SER A 277 6.20 -0.38 -12.76
N GLU A 278 5.48 -0.38 -13.89
CA GLU A 278 6.06 -0.39 -15.24
C GLU A 278 5.25 0.54 -16.14
N VAL A 279 5.90 1.16 -17.09
CA VAL A 279 5.28 2.05 -18.10
C VAL A 279 5.41 1.38 -19.45
N LEU A 280 4.28 1.09 -20.06
CA LEU A 280 4.13 0.58 -21.41
C LEU A 280 3.90 1.71 -22.41
#